data_8f1d5ef2cbe555ebfde9a7e407539ada
#
_entry.id   8f1d5ef2cbe555ebfde9a7e407539ada
#
_cell.length_a   1.000
_cell.length_b   1.000
_cell.length_c   1.000
_cell.angle_alpha   90.00
_cell.angle_beta   90.00
_cell.angle_gamma   90.00
#
_symmetry.space_group_name_H-M   'P 1'
#
loop_
_entity.id
_entity.type
_entity.pdbx_description
1 polymer ?
#
loop_
_entity_poly.entity_id
_entity_poly.type
_entity_poly.pdbx_seq_one_letter_code
_entity_poly.pdbx_strand_id
1 'polypeptide(L)'
;MPAKGFLTASQKQNLQKALRESDCLHFRDRILMLLLMNDGKTYQEISDFLGCAYRTVAYWCVHGNPDDLETLRDGREKGNYRKATEDYIELLMEVIEKEPSELGYEFGRWTGERLATYLAQKTGIELSGEQLRRILKQKKYAYLWAKYSLEDKQNQTKREAFKEKLQGYLAASSAEPERIQVWFWDESGFSLRVIRRKTWGKKGKRKKVTVQRSQRRVNVMGGVRYHDRKRICYFIDKGNSESFYEQLEQLNEFVKKEWLAQGKPESEFQELGPKILIVLDNASYHKKKTTLEEIEEKLPNIQLYFRPEYSPDFNLVELVWHSAKEYIAHRLFKSVEELMNLLDRL
;
A
#
# COMPACT_ATOMS: atom_id res chain seq x y z
N MET A 1 -24.40 -35.22 -40.83
CA MET A 1 -25.43 -34.92 -39.78
C MET A 1 -24.71 -34.82 -38.45
N PRO A 2 -25.09 -33.93 -37.58
CA PRO A 2 -24.51 -33.88 -36.24
C PRO A 2 -24.81 -35.21 -35.51
N ALA A 3 -23.82 -35.74 -34.81
CA ALA A 3 -23.94 -36.99 -34.11
C ALA A 3 -24.77 -36.81 -32.84
N LYS A 4 -25.99 -37.35 -32.83
CA LYS A 4 -26.84 -37.37 -31.65
C LYS A 4 -26.33 -38.42 -30.64
N GLY A 5 -26.21 -38.07 -29.36
CA GLY A 5 -25.85 -39.02 -28.31
C GLY A 5 -24.40 -39.51 -28.34
N PHE A 6 -23.47 -38.67 -28.84
CA PHE A 6 -22.05 -39.03 -28.94
C PHE A 6 -21.28 -38.88 -27.62
N LEU A 7 -21.82 -38.10 -26.67
CA LEU A 7 -21.19 -37.90 -25.36
C LEU A 7 -21.59 -39.05 -24.39
N THR A 8 -20.62 -39.56 -23.67
CA THR A 8 -20.85 -40.41 -22.52
C THR A 8 -21.50 -39.63 -21.36
N ALA A 9 -22.11 -40.30 -20.41
CA ALA A 9 -22.70 -39.69 -19.22
C ALA A 9 -21.67 -38.87 -18.43
N SER A 10 -20.43 -39.37 -18.31
CA SER A 10 -19.32 -38.68 -17.64
C SER A 10 -18.89 -37.43 -18.38
N GLN A 11 -18.71 -37.50 -19.70
CA GLN A 11 -18.36 -36.35 -20.53
C GLN A 11 -19.41 -35.22 -20.44
N LYS A 12 -20.71 -35.63 -20.53
CA LYS A 12 -21.83 -34.69 -20.38
C LYS A 12 -21.82 -33.99 -19.03
N GLN A 13 -21.57 -34.73 -17.94
CA GLN A 13 -21.50 -34.20 -16.60
C GLN A 13 -20.30 -33.25 -16.43
N ASN A 14 -19.11 -33.58 -16.94
CA ASN A 14 -17.92 -32.76 -16.91
C ASN A 14 -18.11 -31.42 -17.69
N LEU A 15 -18.69 -31.47 -18.88
CA LEU A 15 -19.04 -30.34 -19.67
C LEU A 15 -20.05 -29.44 -18.96
N GLN A 16 -21.09 -29.99 -18.34
CA GLN A 16 -22.06 -29.22 -17.57
C GLN A 16 -21.46 -28.56 -16.32
N LYS A 17 -20.51 -29.23 -15.67
CA LYS A 17 -19.77 -28.66 -14.54
C LYS A 17 -18.91 -27.50 -15.01
N ALA A 18 -18.11 -27.68 -16.05
CA ALA A 18 -17.26 -26.64 -16.62
C ALA A 18 -18.07 -25.41 -17.12
N LEU A 19 -19.26 -25.63 -17.65
CA LEU A 19 -20.18 -24.56 -18.07
C LEU A 19 -20.62 -23.68 -16.90
N ARG A 20 -20.84 -24.26 -15.71
CA ARG A 20 -21.25 -23.52 -14.51
C ARG A 20 -20.11 -22.77 -13.84
N GLU A 21 -18.91 -23.35 -13.88
CA GLU A 21 -17.73 -22.85 -13.17
C GLU A 21 -16.92 -21.79 -13.96
N SER A 22 -17.17 -21.67 -15.27
CA SER A 22 -16.39 -20.76 -16.11
C SER A 22 -17.08 -19.41 -16.31
N ASP A 23 -16.32 -18.32 -16.13
CA ASP A 23 -16.74 -16.94 -16.45
C ASP A 23 -16.42 -16.52 -17.90
N CYS A 24 -15.68 -17.34 -18.65
CA CYS A 24 -15.31 -17.07 -20.03
C CYS A 24 -16.46 -17.38 -21.01
N LEU A 25 -17.09 -16.35 -21.57
CA LEU A 25 -18.23 -16.47 -22.50
C LEU A 25 -17.92 -17.43 -23.65
N HIS A 26 -16.81 -17.20 -24.35
CA HIS A 26 -16.45 -18.02 -25.51
C HIS A 26 -16.19 -19.49 -25.19
N PHE A 27 -15.64 -19.79 -24.02
CA PHE A 27 -15.48 -21.15 -23.57
C PHE A 27 -16.83 -21.81 -23.26
N ARG A 28 -17.74 -21.09 -22.62
CA ARG A 28 -19.11 -21.54 -22.35
C ARG A 28 -19.89 -21.82 -23.63
N ASP A 29 -19.79 -20.93 -24.63
CA ASP A 29 -20.45 -21.10 -25.93
C ASP A 29 -19.97 -22.38 -26.62
N ARG A 30 -18.68 -22.68 -26.57
CA ARG A 30 -18.10 -23.90 -27.18
C ARG A 30 -18.57 -25.18 -26.47
N ILE A 31 -18.68 -25.14 -25.15
CA ILE A 31 -19.29 -26.23 -24.36
C ILE A 31 -20.77 -26.43 -24.76
N LEU A 32 -21.53 -25.32 -24.89
CA LEU A 32 -22.93 -25.39 -25.33
C LEU A 32 -23.07 -25.96 -26.73
N MET A 33 -22.16 -25.65 -27.67
CA MET A 33 -22.14 -26.25 -29.01
C MET A 33 -22.08 -27.78 -28.95
N LEU A 34 -21.17 -28.34 -28.12
CA LEU A 34 -21.06 -29.79 -27.97
C LEU A 34 -22.29 -30.43 -27.30
N LEU A 35 -22.81 -29.80 -26.27
CA LEU A 35 -24.00 -30.28 -25.57
C LEU A 35 -25.25 -30.28 -26.45
N LEU A 36 -25.50 -29.19 -27.16
CA LEU A 36 -26.63 -29.03 -28.09
C LEU A 36 -26.52 -30.00 -29.28
N MET A 37 -25.31 -30.20 -29.82
CA MET A 37 -25.07 -31.19 -30.86
C MET A 37 -25.38 -32.62 -30.35
N ASN A 38 -24.94 -32.94 -29.13
CA ASN A 38 -25.26 -34.24 -28.51
C ASN A 38 -26.78 -34.46 -28.34
N ASP A 39 -27.53 -33.38 -28.07
CA ASP A 39 -28.99 -33.44 -27.96
C ASP A 39 -29.70 -33.48 -29.35
N GLY A 40 -28.92 -33.51 -30.45
CA GLY A 40 -29.37 -33.67 -31.81
C GLY A 40 -29.74 -32.39 -32.55
N LYS A 41 -29.32 -31.25 -32.04
CA LYS A 41 -29.47 -29.95 -32.76
C LYS A 41 -28.54 -29.87 -33.95
N THR A 42 -29.01 -29.26 -35.03
CA THR A 42 -28.20 -28.99 -36.22
C THR A 42 -27.25 -27.81 -35.99
N TYR A 43 -26.21 -27.73 -36.78
CA TYR A 43 -25.26 -26.57 -36.73
C TYR A 43 -25.96 -25.24 -36.97
N GLN A 44 -27.03 -25.22 -37.80
CA GLN A 44 -27.81 -24.03 -38.05
C GLN A 44 -28.61 -23.62 -36.82
N GLU A 45 -29.33 -24.55 -36.20
CA GLU A 45 -30.08 -24.31 -34.96
C GLU A 45 -29.17 -23.80 -33.83
N ILE A 46 -27.96 -24.38 -33.70
CA ILE A 46 -26.99 -23.96 -32.70
C ILE A 46 -26.43 -22.55 -33.04
N SER A 47 -26.16 -22.29 -34.29
CA SER A 47 -25.74 -20.98 -34.80
C SER A 47 -26.76 -19.89 -34.48
N ASP A 48 -28.01 -20.16 -34.76
CA ASP A 48 -29.13 -19.24 -34.53
C ASP A 48 -29.35 -19.02 -33.00
N PHE A 49 -29.25 -20.08 -32.22
CA PHE A 49 -29.40 -20.01 -30.76
C PHE A 49 -28.29 -19.22 -30.06
N LEU A 50 -27.03 -19.43 -30.47
CA LEU A 50 -25.87 -18.76 -29.86
C LEU A 50 -25.51 -17.41 -30.50
N GLY A 51 -26.18 -17.03 -31.60
CA GLY A 51 -25.90 -15.81 -32.33
C GLY A 51 -24.50 -15.75 -32.96
N CYS A 52 -23.93 -16.90 -33.34
CA CYS A 52 -22.59 -17.01 -33.88
C CYS A 52 -22.60 -17.60 -35.32
N ALA A 53 -21.52 -17.44 -36.06
CA ALA A 53 -21.45 -17.91 -37.44
C ALA A 53 -21.51 -19.44 -37.52
N TYR A 54 -22.25 -19.98 -38.49
CA TYR A 54 -22.36 -21.43 -38.78
C TYR A 54 -20.99 -22.12 -38.84
N ARG A 55 -20.01 -21.49 -39.50
CA ARG A 55 -18.63 -22.04 -39.60
C ARG A 55 -17.96 -22.17 -38.24
N THR A 56 -18.26 -21.30 -37.29
CA THR A 56 -17.73 -21.36 -35.92
C THR A 56 -18.29 -22.59 -35.17
N VAL A 57 -19.59 -22.82 -35.31
CA VAL A 57 -20.23 -24.01 -34.73
C VAL A 57 -19.68 -25.29 -35.34
N ALA A 58 -19.63 -25.38 -36.70
CA ALA A 58 -19.08 -26.51 -37.40
C ALA A 58 -17.63 -26.81 -36.98
N TYR A 59 -16.80 -25.78 -36.85
CA TYR A 59 -15.42 -25.94 -36.42
C TYR A 59 -15.33 -26.57 -35.02
N TRP A 60 -16.01 -25.98 -34.02
CA TRP A 60 -15.91 -26.43 -32.63
C TRP A 60 -16.62 -27.77 -32.38
N CYS A 61 -17.67 -28.07 -33.11
CA CYS A 61 -18.32 -29.40 -33.04
C CYS A 61 -17.45 -30.51 -33.63
N VAL A 62 -16.52 -30.20 -34.54
CA VAL A 62 -15.60 -31.21 -35.14
C VAL A 62 -14.28 -31.26 -34.33
N HIS A 63 -13.77 -30.15 -33.86
CA HIS A 63 -12.42 -30.03 -33.27
C HIS A 63 -12.44 -29.98 -31.73
N GLY A 64 -13.59 -29.73 -31.11
CA GLY A 64 -13.73 -29.75 -29.65
C GLY A 64 -13.64 -31.15 -29.10
N ASN A 65 -12.70 -31.43 -28.19
CA ASN A 65 -12.55 -32.72 -27.54
C ASN A 65 -13.26 -32.70 -26.19
N PRO A 66 -14.32 -33.52 -25.99
CA PRO A 66 -15.04 -33.59 -24.71
C PRO A 66 -14.24 -34.23 -23.57
N ASP A 67 -13.14 -34.95 -23.87
CA ASP A 67 -12.24 -35.53 -22.88
C ASP A 67 -11.14 -34.59 -22.46
N ASP A 68 -10.83 -33.56 -23.28
CA ASP A 68 -9.86 -32.55 -23.00
C ASP A 68 -10.46 -31.13 -23.18
N LEU A 69 -10.99 -30.60 -22.09
CA LEU A 69 -11.64 -29.28 -22.07
C LEU A 69 -10.71 -28.11 -22.42
N GLU A 70 -9.39 -28.28 -22.33
CA GLU A 70 -8.44 -27.25 -22.73
C GLU A 70 -8.48 -27.01 -24.25
N THR A 71 -8.85 -28.00 -25.05
CA THR A 71 -9.07 -27.84 -26.50
C THR A 71 -10.17 -26.83 -26.84
N LEU A 72 -11.12 -26.64 -25.91
CA LEU A 72 -12.21 -25.67 -26.05
C LEU A 72 -11.80 -24.24 -25.64
N ARG A 73 -10.65 -24.06 -25.00
CA ARG A 73 -10.14 -22.73 -24.67
C ARG A 73 -9.56 -22.02 -25.91
N ASP A 74 -9.54 -20.68 -25.87
CA ASP A 74 -8.94 -19.93 -26.95
C ASP A 74 -7.40 -19.95 -26.81
N GLY A 75 -6.73 -20.71 -27.67
CA GLY A 75 -5.27 -20.74 -27.74
C GLY A 75 -4.64 -19.37 -27.99
N ARG A 76 -5.42 -18.40 -28.49
CA ARG A 76 -4.98 -17.01 -28.68
C ARG A 76 -4.87 -16.23 -27.37
N GLU A 77 -5.61 -16.64 -26.30
CA GLU A 77 -5.46 -16.05 -24.97
C GLU A 77 -4.06 -16.28 -24.38
N LYS A 78 -3.41 -17.38 -24.78
CA LYS A 78 -2.03 -17.67 -24.37
C LYS A 78 -1.01 -16.73 -25.07
N GLY A 79 -1.47 -15.87 -25.99
CA GLY A 79 -0.61 -14.99 -26.76
C GLY A 79 0.38 -15.75 -27.64
N ASN A 80 1.33 -15.06 -28.24
CA ASN A 80 2.37 -15.68 -29.06
C ASN A 80 3.56 -16.12 -28.19
N TYR A 81 3.30 -16.99 -27.18
CA TYR A 81 4.32 -17.56 -26.29
C TYR A 81 5.31 -18.50 -26.99
N ARG A 82 5.08 -18.82 -28.27
CA ARG A 82 5.97 -19.72 -29.01
C ARG A 82 7.40 -19.23 -29.11
N LYS A 83 7.63 -17.92 -28.89
CA LYS A 83 8.99 -17.34 -28.84
C LYS A 83 9.58 -17.30 -27.44
N ALA A 84 8.78 -17.14 -26.40
CA ALA A 84 9.26 -17.14 -25.02
C ALA A 84 9.27 -18.58 -24.48
N THR A 85 10.43 -19.20 -24.43
CA THR A 85 10.64 -20.51 -23.80
C THR A 85 10.57 -20.38 -22.27
N GLU A 86 10.47 -21.51 -21.57
CA GLU A 86 10.50 -21.51 -20.09
C GLU A 86 11.80 -20.92 -19.56
N ASP A 87 12.95 -21.31 -20.15
CA ASP A 87 14.28 -20.77 -19.81
C ASP A 87 14.35 -19.23 -19.98
N TYR A 88 13.70 -18.71 -21.04
CA TYR A 88 13.63 -17.27 -21.26
C TYR A 88 12.84 -16.58 -20.14
N ILE A 89 11.75 -17.19 -19.69
CA ILE A 89 10.91 -16.64 -18.63
C ILE A 89 11.63 -16.71 -17.27
N GLU A 90 12.33 -17.78 -16.98
CA GLU A 90 13.15 -17.93 -15.78
C GLU A 90 14.25 -16.87 -15.72
N LEU A 91 14.98 -16.69 -16.82
CA LEU A 91 16.00 -15.65 -16.92
C LEU A 91 15.39 -14.24 -16.77
N LEU A 92 14.21 -13.98 -17.36
CA LEU A 92 13.49 -12.71 -17.17
C LEU A 92 13.17 -12.47 -15.70
N MET A 93 12.69 -13.50 -14.98
CA MET A 93 12.37 -13.38 -13.55
C MET A 93 13.61 -13.13 -12.70
N GLU A 94 14.72 -13.81 -12.99
CA GLU A 94 15.98 -13.59 -12.31
C GLU A 94 16.51 -12.16 -12.53
N VAL A 95 16.51 -11.70 -13.78
CA VAL A 95 17.08 -10.40 -14.16
C VAL A 95 16.30 -9.22 -13.60
N ILE A 96 14.95 -9.33 -13.53
CA ILE A 96 14.12 -8.21 -13.02
C ILE A 96 14.30 -7.95 -11.53
N GLU A 97 14.74 -8.95 -10.77
CA GLU A 97 15.05 -8.84 -9.33
C GLU A 97 16.44 -8.27 -9.05
N LYS A 98 17.31 -8.23 -10.07
CA LYS A 98 18.67 -7.67 -9.95
C LYS A 98 18.70 -6.21 -10.33
N GLU A 99 19.52 -5.44 -9.65
CA GLU A 99 19.81 -4.08 -10.07
C GLU A 99 20.61 -4.08 -11.40
N PRO A 100 20.29 -3.18 -12.35
CA PRO A 100 21.02 -3.11 -13.62
C PRO A 100 22.52 -2.93 -13.47
N SER A 101 22.97 -2.24 -12.42
CA SER A 101 24.38 -2.03 -12.06
C SER A 101 25.12 -3.32 -11.74
N GLU A 102 24.47 -4.31 -11.16
CA GLU A 102 25.05 -5.63 -10.89
C GLU A 102 25.35 -6.41 -12.17
N LEU A 103 24.68 -6.05 -13.25
CA LEU A 103 24.85 -6.61 -14.58
C LEU A 103 25.71 -5.74 -15.51
N GLY A 104 26.38 -4.71 -14.94
CA GLY A 104 27.33 -3.85 -15.64
C GLY A 104 26.72 -2.69 -16.42
N TYR A 105 25.46 -2.30 -16.13
CA TYR A 105 24.81 -1.18 -16.76
C TYR A 105 24.86 0.09 -15.88
N GLU A 106 25.01 1.25 -16.52
CA GLU A 106 25.03 2.54 -15.83
C GLU A 106 23.63 3.07 -15.47
N PHE A 107 22.59 2.53 -16.07
CA PHE A 107 21.22 2.97 -15.76
C PHE A 107 20.67 2.28 -14.51
N GLY A 108 19.92 3.02 -13.68
CA GLY A 108 19.44 2.56 -12.38
C GLY A 108 18.04 1.89 -12.39
N ARG A 109 17.47 1.51 -13.55
CA ARG A 109 16.17 0.81 -13.57
C ARG A 109 15.92 0.03 -14.85
N TRP A 110 15.22 -1.07 -14.74
CA TRP A 110 14.72 -1.82 -15.88
C TRP A 110 13.49 -1.14 -16.49
N THR A 111 13.46 -1.09 -17.81
CA THR A 111 12.27 -0.82 -18.62
C THR A 111 11.98 -2.04 -19.49
N GLY A 112 10.77 -2.16 -20.04
CA GLY A 112 10.45 -3.27 -20.93
C GLY A 112 11.41 -3.37 -22.12
N GLU A 113 11.84 -2.22 -22.65
CA GLU A 113 12.78 -2.14 -23.78
C GLU A 113 14.19 -2.60 -23.37
N ARG A 114 14.68 -2.15 -22.22
CA ARG A 114 16.01 -2.54 -21.72
C ARG A 114 16.09 -4.02 -21.38
N LEU A 115 15.03 -4.57 -20.76
CA LEU A 115 14.92 -6.01 -20.53
C LEU A 115 14.89 -6.78 -21.85
N ALA A 116 14.13 -6.31 -22.84
CA ALA A 116 14.07 -6.95 -24.16
C ALA A 116 15.44 -7.00 -24.83
N THR A 117 16.20 -5.88 -24.82
CA THR A 117 17.55 -5.82 -25.38
C THR A 117 18.49 -6.76 -24.65
N TYR A 118 18.49 -6.76 -23.31
CA TYR A 118 19.34 -7.64 -22.51
C TYR A 118 19.06 -9.13 -22.79
N LEU A 119 17.78 -9.50 -22.73
CA LEU A 119 17.38 -10.89 -22.95
C LEU A 119 17.65 -11.36 -24.39
N ALA A 120 17.47 -10.50 -25.38
CA ALA A 120 17.83 -10.82 -26.75
C ALA A 120 19.32 -11.10 -26.91
N GLN A 121 20.17 -10.32 -26.24
CA GLN A 121 21.64 -10.56 -26.23
C GLN A 121 22.01 -11.89 -25.57
N LYS A 122 21.29 -12.30 -24.52
CA LYS A 122 21.59 -13.53 -23.76
C LYS A 122 21.01 -14.80 -24.38
N THR A 123 19.82 -14.70 -24.96
CA THR A 123 19.05 -15.88 -25.43
C THR A 123 18.93 -15.97 -26.95
N GLY A 124 19.25 -14.91 -27.68
CA GLY A 124 18.99 -14.82 -29.11
C GLY A 124 17.49 -14.65 -29.47
N ILE A 125 16.60 -14.58 -28.47
CA ILE A 125 15.16 -14.46 -28.67
C ILE A 125 14.75 -12.99 -28.58
N GLU A 126 14.32 -12.43 -29.70
CA GLU A 126 13.86 -11.05 -29.77
C GLU A 126 12.37 -10.94 -29.45
N LEU A 127 12.03 -10.27 -28.35
CA LEU A 127 10.69 -9.85 -27.96
C LEU A 127 10.65 -8.33 -27.82
N SER A 128 9.48 -7.75 -28.10
CA SER A 128 9.29 -6.31 -27.85
C SER A 128 9.12 -6.03 -26.36
N GLY A 129 9.44 -4.80 -25.93
CA GLY A 129 9.19 -4.36 -24.55
C GLY A 129 7.72 -4.51 -24.13
N GLU A 130 6.77 -4.38 -25.07
CA GLU A 130 5.35 -4.59 -24.78
C GLU A 130 5.01 -6.07 -24.55
N GLN A 131 5.63 -6.98 -25.28
CA GLN A 131 5.46 -8.42 -25.03
C GLN A 131 6.00 -8.81 -23.65
N LEU A 132 7.15 -8.25 -23.24
CA LEU A 132 7.68 -8.46 -21.89
C LEU A 132 6.76 -7.90 -20.81
N ARG A 133 6.19 -6.71 -21.00
CA ARG A 133 5.20 -6.16 -20.06
C ARG A 133 3.99 -7.09 -19.89
N ARG A 134 3.53 -7.74 -20.96
CA ARG A 134 2.42 -8.73 -20.87
C ARG A 134 2.84 -9.96 -20.09
N ILE A 135 4.04 -10.50 -20.33
CA ILE A 135 4.59 -11.64 -19.59
C ILE A 135 4.69 -11.28 -18.10
N LEU A 136 5.33 -10.13 -17.79
CA LEU A 136 5.47 -9.65 -16.42
C LEU A 136 4.12 -9.48 -15.71
N LYS A 137 3.12 -8.91 -16.39
CA LYS A 137 1.77 -8.78 -15.84
C LYS A 137 1.13 -10.12 -15.50
N GLN A 138 1.30 -11.15 -16.35
CA GLN A 138 0.81 -12.51 -16.08
C GLN A 138 1.53 -13.16 -14.92
N LYS A 139 2.82 -12.87 -14.74
CA LYS A 139 3.61 -13.28 -13.58
C LYS A 139 3.36 -12.40 -12.33
N LYS A 140 2.29 -11.55 -12.35
CA LYS A 140 1.86 -10.65 -11.26
C LYS A 140 2.82 -9.50 -10.95
N TYR A 141 3.74 -9.17 -11.85
CA TYR A 141 4.55 -7.95 -11.75
C TYR A 141 3.78 -6.73 -12.23
N ALA A 142 3.95 -5.62 -11.55
CA ALA A 142 3.40 -4.33 -11.93
C ALA A 142 4.49 -3.27 -11.98
N TYR A 143 4.37 -2.32 -12.91
CA TYR A 143 5.30 -1.19 -12.98
C TYR A 143 4.90 -0.14 -11.94
N LEU A 144 5.61 -0.13 -10.81
CA LEU A 144 5.30 0.67 -9.64
C LEU A 144 6.28 1.84 -9.48
N TRP A 145 5.86 2.86 -8.75
CA TRP A 145 6.79 3.88 -8.26
C TRP A 145 7.70 3.27 -7.19
N ALA A 146 9.01 3.41 -7.40
CA ALA A 146 9.97 3.05 -6.37
C ALA A 146 9.76 3.93 -5.13
N LYS A 147 9.86 3.33 -3.95
CA LYS A 147 9.81 4.02 -2.66
C LYS A 147 11.25 4.22 -2.17
N TYR A 148 11.53 5.39 -1.66
CA TYR A 148 12.79 5.58 -0.94
C TYR A 148 12.82 4.66 0.28
N SER A 149 13.87 3.88 0.41
CA SER A 149 14.11 3.02 1.57
C SER A 149 15.47 3.35 2.16
N LEU A 150 15.57 3.26 3.47
CA LEU A 150 16.80 3.33 4.23
C LEU A 150 16.95 2.03 5.06
N GLU A 151 16.32 0.96 4.59
CA GLU A 151 16.32 -0.34 5.27
C GLU A 151 17.73 -0.95 5.39
N ASP A 152 18.58 -0.68 4.41
CA ASP A 152 20.01 -1.03 4.41
C ASP A 152 20.80 -0.40 5.57
N LYS A 153 20.32 0.77 6.09
CA LYS A 153 20.92 1.48 7.23
C LYS A 153 20.30 1.10 8.57
N GLN A 154 19.27 0.26 8.57
CA GLN A 154 18.60 -0.15 9.80
C GLN A 154 19.40 -1.21 10.55
N ASN A 155 19.47 -1.07 11.87
CA ASN A 155 20.02 -2.11 12.74
C ASN A 155 18.91 -3.04 13.23
N GLN A 156 18.80 -4.22 12.64
CA GLN A 156 17.71 -5.17 12.92
C GLN A 156 17.69 -5.59 14.41
N THR A 157 18.83 -5.85 15.02
CA THR A 157 18.92 -6.23 16.44
C THR A 157 18.35 -5.13 17.35
N LYS A 158 18.68 -3.85 17.07
CA LYS A 158 18.13 -2.72 17.84
C LYS A 158 16.64 -2.57 17.60
N ARG A 159 16.17 -2.83 16.38
CA ARG A 159 14.74 -2.76 16.04
C ARG A 159 13.92 -3.85 16.75
N GLU A 160 14.42 -5.07 16.78
CA GLU A 160 13.76 -6.19 17.46
C GLU A 160 13.68 -5.94 18.97
N ALA A 161 14.79 -5.55 19.60
CA ALA A 161 14.81 -5.20 21.03
C ALA A 161 13.90 -4.02 21.36
N PHE A 162 13.83 -3.00 20.48
CA PHE A 162 12.92 -1.88 20.64
C PHE A 162 11.46 -2.33 20.52
N LYS A 163 11.15 -3.15 19.52
CA LYS A 163 9.80 -3.68 19.26
C LYS A 163 9.29 -4.49 20.48
N GLU A 164 10.10 -5.37 21.01
CA GLU A 164 9.75 -6.18 22.18
C GLU A 164 9.42 -5.31 23.40
N LYS A 165 10.31 -4.36 23.73
CA LYS A 165 10.08 -3.42 24.85
C LYS A 165 8.85 -2.54 24.61
N LEU A 166 8.69 -2.01 23.38
CA LEU A 166 7.53 -1.21 23.04
C LEU A 166 6.23 -2.01 23.20
N GLN A 167 6.19 -3.26 22.76
CA GLN A 167 5.01 -4.12 22.94
C GLN A 167 4.65 -4.30 24.42
N GLY A 168 5.63 -4.45 25.30
CA GLY A 168 5.40 -4.49 26.75
C GLY A 168 4.78 -3.20 27.27
N TYR A 169 5.29 -2.03 26.87
CA TYR A 169 4.70 -0.74 27.25
C TYR A 169 3.30 -0.52 26.70
N LEU A 170 3.04 -0.94 25.46
CA LEU A 170 1.72 -0.84 24.85
C LEU A 170 0.68 -1.72 25.57
N ALA A 171 1.07 -2.94 25.93
CA ALA A 171 0.23 -3.85 26.70
C ALA A 171 -0.08 -3.27 28.10
N ALA A 172 0.93 -2.77 28.81
CA ALA A 172 0.77 -2.12 30.10
C ALA A 172 -0.13 -0.87 30.02
N SER A 173 0.07 -0.01 28.98
CA SER A 173 -0.76 1.18 28.77
C SER A 173 -2.22 0.85 28.42
N SER A 174 -2.48 -0.30 27.82
CA SER A 174 -3.85 -0.75 27.56
C SER A 174 -4.53 -1.36 28.78
N ALA A 175 -3.76 -2.05 29.63
CA ALA A 175 -4.28 -2.71 30.84
C ALA A 175 -4.47 -1.73 32.00
N GLU A 176 -3.51 -0.81 32.19
CA GLU A 176 -3.44 0.10 33.32
C GLU A 176 -3.12 1.54 32.89
N PRO A 177 -4.03 2.20 32.10
CA PRO A 177 -3.78 3.54 31.56
C PRO A 177 -3.64 4.64 32.61
N GLU A 178 -4.11 4.38 33.83
CA GLU A 178 -3.94 5.24 34.99
C GLU A 178 -2.52 5.19 35.59
N ARG A 179 -1.71 4.17 35.25
CA ARG A 179 -0.33 4.01 35.72
C ARG A 179 0.70 4.36 34.66
N ILE A 180 0.41 4.05 33.37
CA ILE A 180 1.30 4.34 32.27
C ILE A 180 0.51 4.71 31.03
N GLN A 181 0.91 5.79 30.38
CA GLN A 181 0.39 6.25 29.09
C GLN A 181 1.51 6.26 28.07
N VAL A 182 1.29 5.62 26.92
CA VAL A 182 2.24 5.67 25.79
C VAL A 182 1.73 6.66 24.75
N TRP A 183 2.54 7.66 24.45
CA TRP A 183 2.29 8.67 23.45
C TRP A 183 3.31 8.57 22.34
N PHE A 184 2.84 8.53 21.09
CA PHE A 184 3.68 8.67 19.90
C PHE A 184 3.74 10.13 19.51
N TRP A 185 4.95 10.68 19.41
CA TRP A 185 5.19 12.11 19.27
C TRP A 185 6.00 12.43 18.02
N ASP A 186 5.68 13.54 17.34
CA ASP A 186 6.37 13.96 16.13
C ASP A 186 5.98 15.38 15.70
N GLU A 187 6.71 15.95 14.74
CA GLU A 187 6.38 17.20 14.09
C GLU A 187 5.93 16.99 12.64
N SER A 188 5.09 17.89 12.18
CA SER A 188 4.70 17.95 10.78
C SER A 188 4.57 19.37 10.26
N GLY A 189 5.03 19.59 9.03
CA GLY A 189 4.82 20.85 8.33
C GLY A 189 3.70 20.74 7.30
N PHE A 190 2.81 21.71 7.32
CA PHE A 190 1.71 21.87 6.37
C PHE A 190 1.95 23.12 5.54
N SER A 191 2.24 22.95 4.26
CA SER A 191 2.50 24.06 3.35
C SER A 191 1.17 24.63 2.82
N LEU A 192 1.11 25.96 2.61
CA LEU A 192 0.04 26.58 1.87
C LEU A 192 0.05 26.18 0.37
N ARG A 193 1.13 25.56 -0.12
CA ARG A 193 1.14 24.98 -1.47
C ARG A 193 0.15 23.83 -1.55
N VAL A 194 -0.61 23.81 -2.64
CA VAL A 194 -1.59 22.76 -2.89
C VAL A 194 -0.92 21.40 -2.96
N ILE A 195 -1.32 20.50 -2.07
CA ILE A 195 -0.90 19.10 -2.08
C ILE A 195 -1.67 18.38 -3.18
N ARG A 196 -0.96 17.80 -4.14
CA ARG A 196 -1.56 17.02 -5.23
C ARG A 196 -1.71 15.57 -4.82
N ARG A 197 -2.90 15.02 -5.08
CA ARG A 197 -3.22 13.61 -4.88
C ARG A 197 -3.90 13.04 -6.12
N LYS A 198 -4.05 11.71 -6.18
CA LYS A 198 -4.85 11.06 -7.21
C LYS A 198 -6.31 11.49 -7.08
N THR A 199 -6.97 11.73 -8.21
CA THR A 199 -8.39 12.07 -8.26
C THR A 199 -9.01 11.56 -9.56
N TRP A 200 -10.32 11.46 -9.58
CA TRP A 200 -11.04 11.03 -10.75
C TRP A 200 -10.95 12.05 -11.89
N GLY A 201 -10.76 11.56 -13.10
CA GLY A 201 -10.71 12.35 -14.34
C GLY A 201 -10.98 11.48 -15.56
N LYS A 202 -11.42 12.09 -16.65
CA LYS A 202 -11.63 11.36 -17.91
C LYS A 202 -10.28 10.80 -18.41
N LYS A 203 -10.29 9.55 -18.90
CA LYS A 203 -9.10 8.93 -19.50
C LYS A 203 -8.51 9.84 -20.59
N GLY A 204 -7.21 10.07 -20.56
CA GLY A 204 -6.51 10.97 -21.48
C GLY A 204 -6.57 12.47 -21.12
N LYS A 205 -7.36 12.89 -20.11
CA LYS A 205 -7.42 14.29 -19.65
C LYS A 205 -7.00 14.37 -18.18
N ARG A 206 -5.90 15.08 -17.90
CA ARG A 206 -5.46 15.33 -16.53
C ARG A 206 -6.28 16.47 -15.91
N LYS A 207 -6.81 16.26 -14.73
CA LYS A 207 -7.42 17.33 -13.94
C LYS A 207 -6.36 18.36 -13.57
N LYS A 208 -6.64 19.63 -13.83
CA LYS A 208 -5.80 20.74 -13.42
C LYS A 208 -6.24 21.20 -12.03
N VAL A 209 -5.27 21.47 -11.15
CA VAL A 209 -5.48 22.03 -9.82
C VAL A 209 -4.79 23.39 -9.79
N THR A 210 -5.49 24.41 -9.34
CA THR A 210 -4.94 25.75 -9.20
C THR A 210 -3.82 25.75 -8.16
N VAL A 211 -2.70 26.39 -8.47
CA VAL A 211 -1.50 26.43 -7.60
C VAL A 211 -1.23 27.87 -7.19
N GLN A 212 -1.05 28.07 -5.89
CA GLN A 212 -0.51 29.31 -5.36
C GLN A 212 0.99 29.14 -5.06
N ARG A 213 1.81 30.09 -5.47
CA ARG A 213 3.25 30.12 -5.17
C ARG A 213 3.47 30.74 -3.78
N SER A 214 3.10 30.03 -2.72
CA SER A 214 3.41 30.44 -1.35
C SER A 214 4.52 29.58 -0.78
N GLN A 215 5.44 30.18 -0.05
CA GLN A 215 6.47 29.47 0.73
C GLN A 215 6.08 29.33 2.20
N ARG A 216 4.94 29.92 2.61
CA ARG A 216 4.47 29.85 3.99
C ARG A 216 4.03 28.44 4.34
N ARG A 217 4.26 28.08 5.58
CA ARG A 217 3.87 26.79 6.14
C ARG A 217 3.42 26.95 7.59
N VAL A 218 2.60 26.05 8.05
CA VAL A 218 2.23 25.85 9.44
C VAL A 218 3.02 24.65 9.96
N ASN A 219 3.72 24.81 11.07
CA ASN A 219 4.34 23.69 11.76
C ASN A 219 3.46 23.27 12.92
N VAL A 220 3.33 21.98 13.10
CA VAL A 220 2.54 21.35 14.16
C VAL A 220 3.44 20.35 14.87
N MET A 221 3.42 20.36 16.18
CA MET A 221 4.02 19.33 17.03
C MET A 221 2.91 18.66 17.84
N GLY A 222 2.95 17.37 18.01
CA GLY A 222 1.91 16.70 18.78
C GLY A 222 2.05 15.20 18.81
N GLY A 223 1.07 14.56 19.44
CA GLY A 223 1.10 13.14 19.65
C GLY A 223 -0.25 12.46 19.67
N VAL A 224 -0.17 11.13 19.64
CA VAL A 224 -1.30 10.23 19.77
C VAL A 224 -1.08 9.31 20.95
N ARG A 225 -2.00 9.31 21.89
CA ARG A 225 -2.03 8.37 23.00
C ARG A 225 -2.50 6.98 22.52
N TYR A 226 -1.79 5.93 22.92
CA TYR A 226 -2.02 4.61 22.34
C TYR A 226 -3.36 3.99 22.71
N HIS A 227 -3.73 3.96 24.00
CA HIS A 227 -4.86 3.16 24.49
C HIS A 227 -6.23 3.66 24.04
N ASP A 228 -6.42 4.99 23.92
CA ASP A 228 -7.71 5.61 23.56
C ASP A 228 -7.68 6.43 22.26
N ARG A 229 -6.51 6.48 21.60
CA ARG A 229 -6.29 7.25 20.39
C ARG A 229 -6.50 8.77 20.54
N LYS A 230 -6.45 9.27 21.75
CA LYS A 230 -6.48 10.71 22.03
C LYS A 230 -5.36 11.42 21.29
N ARG A 231 -5.68 12.49 20.59
CA ARG A 231 -4.72 13.31 19.83
C ARG A 231 -4.56 14.66 20.50
N ILE A 232 -3.33 15.15 20.54
CA ILE A 232 -2.98 16.49 20.99
C ILE A 232 -2.02 17.06 19.97
N CYS A 233 -2.33 18.25 19.45
CA CYS A 233 -1.53 18.92 18.46
C CYS A 233 -1.44 20.40 18.80
N TYR A 234 -0.25 20.94 18.65
CA TYR A 234 0.06 22.35 18.93
C TYR A 234 0.71 23.00 17.73
N PHE A 235 0.32 24.23 17.42
CA PHE A 235 0.99 25.02 16.42
C PHE A 235 2.28 25.58 17.00
N ILE A 236 3.37 25.46 16.27
CA ILE A 236 4.69 25.92 16.66
C ILE A 236 5.30 26.77 15.54
N ASP A 237 6.08 27.78 15.91
CA ASP A 237 6.79 28.59 14.92
C ASP A 237 7.93 27.79 14.29
N LYS A 238 8.71 27.11 15.13
CA LYS A 238 9.87 26.34 14.72
C LYS A 238 10.04 25.11 15.61
N GLY A 239 10.40 23.96 15.02
CA GLY A 239 10.84 22.77 15.76
C GLY A 239 12.25 22.99 16.32
N ASN A 240 12.34 23.18 17.62
CA ASN A 240 13.58 23.32 18.36
C ASN A 240 13.42 22.81 19.78
N SER A 241 14.48 22.84 20.59
CA SER A 241 14.47 22.32 21.97
C SER A 241 13.49 23.07 22.89
N GLU A 242 13.33 24.38 22.67
CA GLU A 242 12.42 25.20 23.48
C GLU A 242 10.97 24.83 23.22
N SER A 243 10.54 24.88 21.93
CA SER A 243 9.18 24.49 21.58
C SER A 243 8.90 23.03 21.91
N PHE A 244 9.88 22.13 21.81
CA PHE A 244 9.72 20.76 22.26
C PHE A 244 9.43 20.64 23.75
N TYR A 245 10.19 21.33 24.59
CA TYR A 245 9.99 21.36 26.02
C TYR A 245 8.62 21.95 26.39
N GLU A 246 8.26 23.12 25.83
CA GLU A 246 6.97 23.77 26.03
C GLU A 246 5.78 22.86 25.71
N GLN A 247 5.89 22.08 24.62
CA GLN A 247 4.80 21.19 24.23
C GLN A 247 4.72 19.95 25.13
N LEU A 248 5.83 19.45 25.67
CA LEU A 248 5.81 18.40 26.68
C LEU A 248 5.23 18.91 28.01
N GLU A 249 5.50 20.14 28.39
CA GLU A 249 4.91 20.79 29.56
C GLU A 249 3.37 20.88 29.41
N GLN A 250 2.89 21.30 28.24
CA GLN A 250 1.44 21.33 27.93
C GLN A 250 0.82 19.93 27.94
N LEU A 251 1.52 18.92 27.43
CA LEU A 251 1.07 17.52 27.52
C LEU A 251 0.98 17.08 28.99
N ASN A 252 1.98 17.39 29.80
CA ASN A 252 1.98 17.05 31.23
C ASN A 252 0.80 17.71 31.96
N GLU A 253 0.54 18.98 31.68
CA GLU A 253 -0.61 19.70 32.23
C GLU A 253 -1.95 19.12 31.72
N PHE A 254 -2.01 18.64 30.47
CA PHE A 254 -3.20 17.94 29.97
C PHE A 254 -3.47 16.67 30.76
N VAL A 255 -2.46 15.83 30.95
CA VAL A 255 -2.60 14.57 31.71
C VAL A 255 -2.92 14.85 33.19
N LYS A 256 -2.33 15.91 33.75
CA LYS A 256 -2.65 16.38 35.11
C LYS A 256 -4.12 16.81 35.26
N LYS A 257 -4.67 17.52 34.26
CA LYS A 257 -6.10 17.86 34.25
C LYS A 257 -7.01 16.62 34.21
N GLU A 258 -6.64 15.59 33.46
CA GLU A 258 -7.36 14.32 33.46
C GLU A 258 -7.30 13.61 34.84
N TRP A 259 -6.14 13.69 35.53
CA TRP A 259 -5.95 13.19 36.87
C TRP A 259 -6.86 13.91 37.90
N LEU A 260 -6.88 15.24 37.87
CA LEU A 260 -7.74 16.05 38.72
C LEU A 260 -9.23 15.81 38.46
N ALA A 261 -9.62 15.61 37.22
CA ALA A 261 -11.00 15.29 36.83
C ALA A 261 -11.47 13.94 37.39
N GLN A 262 -10.56 13.05 37.80
CA GLN A 262 -10.87 11.80 38.50
C GLN A 262 -11.02 11.99 40.02
N GLY A 263 -10.95 13.25 40.52
CA GLY A 263 -11.05 13.56 41.96
C GLY A 263 -9.77 13.28 42.76
N LYS A 264 -8.65 13.07 42.08
CA LYS A 264 -7.35 12.80 42.72
C LYS A 264 -6.65 14.11 43.08
N PRO A 265 -5.89 14.18 44.20
CA PRO A 265 -5.25 15.40 44.63
C PRO A 265 -4.08 15.81 43.76
N GLU A 266 -3.92 17.10 43.54
CA GLU A 266 -2.85 17.67 42.74
C GLU A 266 -1.45 17.36 43.32
N SER A 267 -1.32 17.40 44.64
CA SER A 267 -0.05 17.15 45.35
C SER A 267 0.51 15.73 45.09
N GLU A 268 -0.33 14.78 44.76
CA GLU A 268 0.08 13.38 44.51
C GLU A 268 0.40 13.10 43.02
N PHE A 269 0.13 14.05 42.13
CA PHE A 269 0.32 13.82 40.68
C PHE A 269 1.75 13.44 40.30
N GLN A 270 2.75 14.06 40.91
CA GLN A 270 4.16 13.76 40.60
C GLN A 270 4.58 12.36 41.02
N GLU A 271 4.06 11.86 42.14
CA GLU A 271 4.44 10.56 42.71
C GLU A 271 3.55 9.41 42.22
N LEU A 272 2.24 9.64 42.17
CA LEU A 272 1.23 8.62 41.89
C LEU A 272 0.55 8.77 40.53
N GLY A 273 0.79 9.87 39.82
CA GLY A 273 0.27 10.10 38.48
C GLY A 273 0.84 9.12 37.42
N PRO A 274 0.19 9.01 36.26
CA PRO A 274 0.63 8.10 35.25
C PRO A 274 2.03 8.47 34.73
N LYS A 275 2.87 7.48 34.48
CA LYS A 275 4.08 7.67 33.71
C LYS A 275 3.73 7.92 32.25
N ILE A 276 4.25 8.99 31.67
CA ILE A 276 3.99 9.42 30.30
C ILE A 276 5.20 9.03 29.44
N LEU A 277 5.12 7.89 28.78
CA LEU A 277 6.18 7.42 27.90
C LEU A 277 6.01 8.04 26.51
N ILE A 278 6.96 8.87 26.09
CA ILE A 278 6.97 9.55 24.79
C ILE A 278 7.85 8.78 23.82
N VAL A 279 7.22 8.17 22.82
CA VAL A 279 7.92 7.50 21.72
C VAL A 279 8.17 8.52 20.59
N LEU A 280 9.44 8.83 20.33
CA LEU A 280 9.84 9.89 19.39
C LEU A 280 11.09 9.50 18.59
N ASP A 281 11.44 10.34 17.62
CA ASP A 281 12.62 10.16 16.81
C ASP A 281 13.92 10.64 17.48
N ASN A 282 15.02 10.54 16.73
CA ASN A 282 16.35 10.90 17.21
C ASN A 282 16.78 12.31 16.76
N ALA A 283 15.85 13.24 16.53
CA ALA A 283 16.24 14.61 16.17
C ALA A 283 17.21 15.19 17.21
N SER A 284 18.21 15.93 16.74
CA SER A 284 19.30 16.42 17.60
C SER A 284 18.81 17.32 18.73
N TYR A 285 17.77 18.10 18.49
CA TYR A 285 17.20 18.99 19.48
C TYR A 285 16.37 18.28 20.57
N HIS A 286 15.86 17.06 20.29
CA HIS A 286 15.24 16.20 21.31
C HIS A 286 16.27 15.65 22.31
N LYS A 287 17.54 15.59 21.91
CA LYS A 287 18.65 15.02 22.68
C LYS A 287 19.57 16.07 23.29
N LYS A 288 19.18 17.35 23.23
CA LYS A 288 19.98 18.43 23.82
C LYS A 288 20.05 18.20 25.33
N LYS A 289 21.27 18.10 25.86
CA LYS A 289 21.54 17.76 27.26
C LYS A 289 20.78 18.63 28.25
N THR A 290 20.81 19.96 28.05
CA THR A 290 20.09 20.91 28.92
C THR A 290 18.58 20.69 28.94
N THR A 291 17.99 20.32 27.79
CA THR A 291 16.55 20.05 27.69
C THR A 291 16.21 18.73 28.37
N LEU A 292 17.05 17.70 28.25
CA LEU A 292 16.85 16.42 28.94
C LEU A 292 16.92 16.57 30.46
N GLU A 293 17.91 17.33 30.97
CA GLU A 293 18.06 17.66 32.38
C GLU A 293 16.84 18.42 32.92
N GLU A 294 16.33 19.38 32.15
CA GLU A 294 15.15 20.16 32.51
C GLU A 294 13.85 19.31 32.51
N ILE A 295 13.70 18.38 31.58
CA ILE A 295 12.57 17.45 31.56
C ILE A 295 12.64 16.53 32.79
N GLU A 296 13.80 15.97 33.12
CA GLU A 296 13.99 15.08 34.26
C GLU A 296 13.68 15.80 35.59
N GLU A 297 14.09 17.07 35.74
CA GLU A 297 13.88 17.86 36.93
C GLU A 297 12.42 18.35 37.11
N LYS A 298 11.83 18.88 36.01
CA LYS A 298 10.54 19.59 36.08
C LYS A 298 9.34 18.74 35.66
N LEU A 299 9.54 17.68 34.89
CA LEU A 299 8.50 16.83 34.33
C LEU A 299 8.74 15.35 34.69
N PRO A 300 8.82 14.98 35.98
CA PRO A 300 9.25 13.64 36.40
C PRO A 300 8.32 12.51 35.93
N ASN A 301 7.09 12.82 35.55
CA ASN A 301 6.15 11.85 34.96
C ASN A 301 6.49 11.52 33.50
N ILE A 302 7.28 12.35 32.80
CA ILE A 302 7.62 12.17 31.38
C ILE A 302 8.90 11.35 31.25
N GLN A 303 8.83 10.32 30.43
CA GLN A 303 9.97 9.51 30.03
C GLN A 303 10.09 9.49 28.51
N LEU A 304 11.24 9.89 27.97
CA LEU A 304 11.51 9.85 26.55
C LEU A 304 11.99 8.47 26.12
N TYR A 305 11.40 7.92 25.06
CA TYR A 305 11.76 6.64 24.50
C TYR A 305 12.08 6.77 23.01
N PHE A 306 13.36 6.87 22.71
CA PHE A 306 13.85 7.13 21.35
C PHE A 306 13.76 5.89 20.48
N ARG A 307 13.16 6.05 19.29
CA ARG A 307 13.09 5.00 18.26
C ARG A 307 14.47 4.67 17.70
N PRO A 308 14.70 3.44 17.20
CA PRO A 308 15.87 3.14 16.39
C PRO A 308 15.94 4.05 15.17
N GLU A 309 17.14 4.37 14.73
CA GLU A 309 17.36 5.17 13.54
C GLU A 309 16.70 4.53 12.31
N TYR A 310 16.23 5.37 11.39
CA TYR A 310 15.58 4.94 10.14
C TYR A 310 14.34 4.02 10.34
N SER A 311 13.59 4.20 11.42
CA SER A 311 12.44 3.36 11.79
C SER A 311 11.14 4.16 11.95
N PRO A 312 10.64 4.86 10.90
CA PRO A 312 9.39 5.64 10.97
C PRO A 312 8.15 4.77 11.20
N ASP A 313 8.19 3.51 10.81
CA ASP A 313 7.12 2.53 10.95
C ASP A 313 6.68 2.29 12.40
N PHE A 314 7.51 2.62 13.39
CA PHE A 314 7.15 2.58 14.80
C PHE A 314 6.39 3.83 15.29
N ASN A 315 6.06 4.80 14.43
CA ASN A 315 5.39 6.02 14.85
C ASN A 315 3.95 6.12 14.35
N LEU A 316 2.98 5.88 15.24
CA LEU A 316 1.56 5.97 14.89
C LEU A 316 1.09 7.38 14.52
N VAL A 317 1.76 8.44 14.96
CA VAL A 317 1.37 9.81 14.66
C VAL A 317 1.55 10.15 13.18
N GLU A 318 2.41 9.43 12.46
CA GLU A 318 2.56 9.56 11.01
C GLU A 318 1.24 9.30 10.25
N LEU A 319 0.39 8.40 10.77
CA LEU A 319 -0.93 8.14 10.21
C LEU A 319 -1.87 9.34 10.37
N VAL A 320 -1.75 10.07 11.47
CA VAL A 320 -2.52 11.31 11.71
C VAL A 320 -2.07 12.39 10.71
N TRP A 321 -0.74 12.58 10.57
CA TRP A 321 -0.21 13.53 9.60
C TRP A 321 -0.58 13.18 8.17
N HIS A 322 -0.55 11.89 7.82
CA HIS A 322 -0.99 11.42 6.51
C HIS A 322 -2.46 11.78 6.28
N SER A 323 -3.34 11.45 7.22
CA SER A 323 -4.78 11.75 7.12
C SER A 323 -5.06 13.24 7.01
N ALA A 324 -4.38 14.07 7.79
CA ALA A 324 -4.49 15.52 7.70
C ALA A 324 -4.03 16.05 6.33
N LYS A 325 -2.90 15.54 5.79
CA LYS A 325 -2.41 15.91 4.45
C LYS A 325 -3.34 15.45 3.34
N GLU A 326 -3.99 14.31 3.48
CA GLU A 326 -5.03 13.84 2.53
C GLU A 326 -6.27 14.74 2.59
N TYR A 327 -6.70 15.12 3.78
CA TYR A 327 -7.89 15.96 3.97
C TYR A 327 -7.73 17.36 3.37
N ILE A 328 -6.54 17.97 3.48
CA ILE A 328 -6.25 19.29 2.89
C ILE A 328 -5.82 19.21 1.41
N ALA A 329 -5.71 18.02 0.84
CA ALA A 329 -5.29 17.85 -0.54
C ALA A 329 -6.22 18.56 -1.54
N HIS A 330 -5.65 19.15 -2.59
CA HIS A 330 -6.32 19.96 -3.61
C HIS A 330 -7.01 21.25 -3.10
N ARG A 331 -6.84 21.59 -1.82
CA ARG A 331 -7.37 22.87 -1.28
C ARG A 331 -6.37 23.98 -1.49
N LEU A 332 -6.90 25.15 -1.75
CA LEU A 332 -6.15 26.41 -1.87
C LEU A 332 -6.47 27.25 -0.64
N PHE A 333 -5.47 27.53 0.17
CA PHE A 333 -5.58 28.37 1.37
C PHE A 333 -5.12 29.79 1.06
N LYS A 334 -5.93 30.77 1.44
CA LYS A 334 -5.61 32.19 1.24
C LYS A 334 -4.63 32.71 2.29
N SER A 335 -4.69 32.16 3.49
CA SER A 335 -3.82 32.56 4.62
C SER A 335 -3.38 31.39 5.48
N VAL A 336 -2.41 31.64 6.36
CA VAL A 336 -1.94 30.69 7.37
C VAL A 336 -3.06 30.38 8.37
N GLU A 337 -3.82 31.40 8.76
CA GLU A 337 -4.91 31.31 9.73
C GLU A 337 -6.03 30.41 9.22
N GLU A 338 -6.34 30.48 7.92
CA GLU A 338 -7.34 29.59 7.30
C GLU A 338 -6.91 28.13 7.39
N LEU A 339 -5.62 27.84 7.13
CA LEU A 339 -5.06 26.51 7.26
C LEU A 339 -5.05 26.03 8.72
N MET A 340 -4.62 26.88 9.66
CA MET A 340 -4.61 26.58 11.10
C MET A 340 -6.01 26.26 11.60
N ASN A 341 -7.00 27.10 11.30
CA ASN A 341 -8.40 26.88 11.68
C ASN A 341 -8.98 25.56 11.12
N LEU A 342 -8.49 25.12 9.96
CA LEU A 342 -8.90 23.84 9.41
C LEU A 342 -8.22 22.67 10.11
N LEU A 343 -6.92 22.79 10.39
CA LEU A 343 -6.15 21.74 11.09
C LEU A 343 -6.62 21.56 12.53
N ASP A 344 -7.05 22.63 13.20
CA ASP A 344 -7.57 22.60 14.57
C ASP A 344 -8.90 21.82 14.71
N ARG A 345 -9.62 21.64 13.60
CA ARG A 345 -10.88 20.88 13.54
C ARG A 345 -10.70 19.39 13.22
N LEU A 346 -9.49 18.96 12.92
CA LEU A 346 -9.16 17.58 12.53
C LEU A 346 -8.66 16.76 13.71
#